data_a59ffe5bf4bcf5eb479068fbc21f1799
#
_entry.id   a59ffe5bf4bcf5eb479068fbc21f1799
#
_cell.length_a   1.000
_cell.length_b   1.000
_cell.length_c   1.000
_cell.angle_alpha   90.00
_cell.angle_beta   90.00
_cell.angle_gamma   90.00
#
_symmetry.space_group_name_H-M   'P 1'
#
loop_
_entity.id
_entity.type
_entity.pdbx_description
1 polymer ?
#
loop_
_entity_poly.entity_id
_entity_poly.type
_entity_poly.pdbx_seq_one_letter_code
_entity_poly.pdbx_strand_id
1 'polypeptide(L)'
;MDKKFTQILNVSNHEVIPIGELGCYDEHGIFPINVLKYEDKIYAYLSGWSRRVSVSVETGIGLAMSYDNGKTFKRLGNGPVLTSSLSEPYLVVDGFVKNYDGIFHMWYIYGTDWTQIDKSSEPERTYKIGHAISEDGINWKKELKQIISDSIEYECQALPTVIKIKNRYHMYFAYRGTFDFRNNSNNAYKIGYAYSDDLITWIRDDQKVGIELSKEGWDSQMMSYPHVFECDDNIYMLYNGNTFGKDGFGLARLKTYE
;
A
#
# COMPACT_ATOMS: atom_id res chain seq x y z
N MET A 1 8.08 -10.50 -16.05
CA MET A 1 8.66 -11.75 -15.52
C MET A 1 8.03 -12.93 -16.23
N ASP A 2 8.68 -14.09 -16.24
CA ASP A 2 8.05 -15.34 -16.64
C ASP A 2 6.93 -15.72 -15.65
N LYS A 3 6.06 -16.70 -16.02
CA LYS A 3 4.94 -17.14 -15.17
C LYS A 3 5.36 -17.83 -13.86
N LYS A 4 6.63 -18.24 -13.75
CA LYS A 4 7.19 -18.85 -12.54
C LYS A 4 7.85 -17.81 -11.63
N PHE A 5 7.92 -16.54 -12.04
CA PHE A 5 8.59 -15.44 -11.37
C PHE A 5 10.09 -15.67 -11.12
N THR A 6 10.71 -16.54 -11.94
CA THR A 6 12.12 -16.91 -11.82
C THR A 6 13.04 -16.12 -12.77
N GLN A 7 12.47 -15.52 -13.81
CA GLN A 7 13.22 -14.78 -14.81
C GLN A 7 12.57 -13.45 -15.16
N ILE A 8 13.37 -12.38 -15.17
CA ILE A 8 12.97 -11.08 -15.72
C ILE A 8 13.07 -11.18 -17.24
N LEU A 9 11.93 -11.06 -17.93
CA LEU A 9 11.88 -11.14 -19.40
C LEU A 9 12.16 -9.80 -20.06
N ASN A 10 11.72 -8.70 -19.44
CA ASN A 10 11.94 -7.36 -19.95
C ASN A 10 11.83 -6.34 -18.82
N VAL A 11 12.56 -5.25 -18.95
CA VAL A 11 12.48 -4.05 -18.10
C VAL A 11 12.29 -2.86 -19.02
N SER A 12 11.33 -1.99 -18.72
CA SER A 12 11.15 -0.76 -19.48
C SER A 12 12.38 0.15 -19.35
N ASN A 13 12.85 0.66 -20.45
CA ASN A 13 13.96 1.64 -20.48
C ASN A 13 13.46 3.08 -20.27
N HIS A 14 12.16 3.29 -20.18
CA HIS A 14 11.53 4.58 -20.02
C HIS A 14 10.53 4.53 -18.87
N GLU A 15 10.24 5.68 -18.30
CA GLU A 15 9.15 5.84 -17.35
C GLU A 15 7.83 5.41 -17.99
N VAL A 16 7.10 4.55 -17.32
CA VAL A 16 5.77 4.12 -17.79
C VAL A 16 4.72 5.17 -17.45
N ILE A 17 4.89 5.83 -16.29
CA ILE A 17 4.06 6.96 -15.83
C ILE A 17 5.03 8.01 -15.29
N PRO A 18 5.16 9.19 -15.91
CA PRO A 18 6.02 10.25 -15.42
C PRO A 18 5.47 10.86 -14.13
N ILE A 19 6.34 11.48 -13.33
CA ILE A 19 5.94 12.31 -12.18
C ILE A 19 5.11 13.51 -12.65
N GLY A 20 4.42 14.16 -11.71
CA GLY A 20 3.62 15.36 -11.98
C GLY A 20 4.46 16.58 -12.34
N GLU A 21 3.80 17.55 -12.97
CA GLU A 21 4.38 18.84 -13.28
C GLU A 21 4.65 19.65 -11.99
N LEU A 22 5.42 20.72 -12.12
CA LEU A 22 5.73 21.65 -11.02
C LEU A 22 4.44 22.14 -10.32
N GLY A 23 4.36 21.96 -9.01
CA GLY A 23 3.20 22.29 -8.20
C GLY A 23 2.14 21.21 -8.10
N CYS A 24 2.29 20.09 -8.79
CA CYS A 24 1.40 18.94 -8.63
C CYS A 24 1.69 18.17 -7.34
N TYR A 25 0.70 17.43 -6.85
CA TYR A 25 0.80 16.63 -5.62
C TYR A 25 1.92 15.58 -5.64
N ASP A 26 2.40 15.21 -6.82
CA ASP A 26 3.40 14.16 -7.09
C ASP A 26 4.61 14.66 -7.89
N GLU A 27 4.91 15.95 -7.81
CA GLU A 27 6.06 16.57 -8.49
C GLU A 27 7.43 16.01 -8.05
N HIS A 28 7.51 15.43 -6.84
CA HIS A 28 8.75 14.89 -6.29
C HIS A 28 8.83 13.36 -6.30
N GLY A 29 7.74 12.67 -6.61
CA GLY A 29 7.76 11.22 -6.72
C GLY A 29 6.39 10.56 -6.71
N ILE A 30 6.38 9.31 -7.21
CA ILE A 30 5.24 8.41 -7.23
C ILE A 30 5.68 7.08 -6.62
N PHE A 31 5.07 6.69 -5.52
CA PHE A 31 5.26 5.39 -4.88
C PHE A 31 4.31 5.21 -3.68
N PRO A 32 3.65 4.04 -3.57
CA PRO A 32 3.51 2.95 -4.53
C PRO A 32 2.51 3.24 -5.66
N ILE A 33 2.41 2.30 -6.60
CA ILE A 33 1.38 2.27 -7.63
C ILE A 33 0.60 0.97 -7.48
N ASN A 34 -0.73 1.05 -7.41
CA ASN A 34 -1.60 -0.11 -7.49
C ASN A 34 -2.32 -0.15 -8.84
N VAL A 35 -2.33 -1.31 -9.49
CA VAL A 35 -3.02 -1.49 -10.77
C VAL A 35 -4.21 -2.44 -10.62
N LEU A 36 -5.33 -2.06 -11.25
CA LEU A 36 -6.55 -2.83 -11.34
C LEU A 36 -6.99 -2.95 -12.80
N LYS A 37 -7.07 -4.18 -13.31
CA LYS A 37 -7.76 -4.41 -14.58
C LYS A 37 -9.26 -4.53 -14.30
N TYR A 38 -10.03 -3.66 -14.93
CA TYR A 38 -11.47 -3.65 -14.84
C TYR A 38 -12.05 -3.39 -16.23
N GLU A 39 -12.89 -4.30 -16.72
CA GLU A 39 -13.38 -4.35 -18.10
C GLU A 39 -12.21 -4.36 -19.11
N ASP A 40 -12.21 -3.46 -20.07
CA ASP A 40 -11.20 -3.31 -21.12
C ASP A 40 -10.05 -2.35 -20.77
N LYS A 41 -10.00 -1.86 -19.53
CA LYS A 41 -9.07 -0.82 -19.06
C LYS A 41 -8.21 -1.30 -17.90
N ILE A 42 -7.06 -0.66 -17.74
CA ILE A 42 -6.26 -0.80 -16.52
C ILE A 42 -6.22 0.56 -15.83
N TYR A 43 -6.68 0.58 -14.59
CA TYR A 43 -6.60 1.70 -13.67
C TYR A 43 -5.29 1.61 -12.91
N ALA A 44 -4.49 2.68 -12.87
CA ALA A 44 -3.28 2.79 -12.08
C ALA A 44 -3.46 3.90 -11.05
N TYR A 45 -3.60 3.52 -9.78
CA TYR A 45 -3.70 4.46 -8.66
C TYR A 45 -2.30 4.81 -8.20
N LEU A 46 -1.98 6.10 -8.25
CA LEU A 46 -0.63 6.63 -8.09
C LEU A 46 -0.52 7.31 -6.73
N SER A 47 0.23 6.74 -5.81
CA SER A 47 0.55 7.42 -4.56
C SER A 47 1.66 8.43 -4.81
N GLY A 48 1.29 9.70 -4.91
CA GLY A 48 2.19 10.80 -5.18
C GLY A 48 2.59 11.54 -3.91
N TRP A 49 3.75 12.21 -3.95
CA TRP A 49 4.22 13.04 -2.86
C TRP A 49 4.96 14.29 -3.34
N SER A 50 4.80 15.34 -2.56
CA SER A 50 5.57 16.58 -2.69
C SER A 50 6.20 16.97 -1.34
N ARG A 51 7.30 17.70 -1.37
CA ARG A 51 8.01 18.14 -0.15
C ARG A 51 7.27 19.27 0.52
N ARG A 52 7.29 19.28 1.85
CA ARG A 52 6.79 20.40 2.65
C ARG A 52 7.92 21.02 3.50
N VAL A 53 7.65 22.18 4.07
CA VAL A 53 8.66 22.92 4.85
C VAL A 53 8.73 22.44 6.30
N SER A 54 7.59 22.27 6.96
CA SER A 54 7.54 21.95 8.41
C SER A 54 7.43 20.45 8.69
N VAL A 55 7.05 19.66 7.72
CA VAL A 55 7.00 18.21 7.76
C VAL A 55 7.54 17.66 6.44
N SER A 56 7.92 16.40 6.40
CA SER A 56 8.66 15.87 5.23
C SER A 56 7.88 15.91 3.93
N VAL A 57 6.58 15.60 3.96
CA VAL A 57 5.79 15.41 2.73
C VAL A 57 4.33 15.81 2.88
N GLU A 58 3.73 16.16 1.75
CA GLU A 58 2.31 16.09 1.45
C GLU A 58 2.07 14.98 0.44
N THR A 59 0.91 14.32 0.48
CA THR A 59 0.62 13.16 -0.37
C THR A 59 -0.80 13.19 -0.89
N GLY A 60 -1.02 12.44 -1.97
CA GLY A 60 -2.33 12.19 -2.55
C GLY A 60 -2.31 10.94 -3.42
N ILE A 61 -3.48 10.42 -3.74
CA ILE A 61 -3.65 9.28 -4.63
C ILE A 61 -4.27 9.79 -5.92
N GLY A 62 -3.54 9.72 -7.02
CA GLY A 62 -4.01 10.07 -8.36
C GLY A 62 -4.40 8.85 -9.18
N LEU A 63 -4.80 9.09 -10.42
CA LEU A 63 -5.24 8.04 -11.34
C LEU A 63 -4.66 8.25 -12.73
N ALA A 64 -4.07 7.19 -13.28
CA ALA A 64 -3.78 7.06 -14.70
C ALA A 64 -4.49 5.82 -15.27
N MET A 65 -4.77 5.84 -16.56
CA MET A 65 -5.51 4.76 -17.22
C MET A 65 -4.74 4.27 -18.45
N SER A 66 -4.81 2.95 -18.69
CA SER A 66 -4.32 2.32 -19.89
C SER A 66 -5.46 1.67 -20.66
N TYR A 67 -5.44 1.83 -21.98
CA TYR A 67 -6.38 1.25 -22.94
C TYR A 67 -5.70 0.25 -23.89
N ASP A 68 -4.44 -0.09 -23.65
CA ASP A 68 -3.58 -0.94 -24.48
C ASP A 68 -2.91 -2.09 -23.70
N ASN A 69 -3.59 -2.59 -22.66
CA ASN A 69 -3.11 -3.62 -21.76
C ASN A 69 -1.84 -3.23 -20.98
N GLY A 70 -1.74 -2.00 -20.53
CA GLY A 70 -0.65 -1.54 -19.67
C GLY A 70 0.64 -1.17 -20.40
N LYS A 71 0.62 -1.04 -21.72
CA LYS A 71 1.79 -0.60 -22.49
C LYS A 71 2.04 0.89 -22.31
N THR A 72 0.96 1.68 -22.32
CA THR A 72 1.01 3.12 -22.06
C THR A 72 -0.07 3.51 -21.06
N PHE A 73 0.20 4.56 -20.29
CA PHE A 73 -0.76 5.13 -19.34
C PHE A 73 -0.94 6.62 -19.60
N LYS A 74 -2.17 7.08 -19.46
CA LYS A 74 -2.53 8.50 -19.51
C LYS A 74 -3.12 8.91 -18.17
N ARG A 75 -2.56 9.96 -17.55
CA ARG A 75 -3.15 10.55 -16.35
C ARG A 75 -4.56 11.02 -16.62
N LEU A 76 -5.46 10.79 -15.68
CA LEU A 76 -6.84 11.28 -15.76
C LEU A 76 -6.88 12.81 -15.56
N GLY A 77 -5.95 13.32 -14.75
CA GLY A 77 -5.76 14.75 -14.47
C GLY A 77 -4.49 14.99 -13.68
N ASN A 78 -4.21 16.26 -13.37
CA ASN A 78 -3.01 16.67 -12.62
C ASN A 78 -3.24 16.69 -11.11
N GLY A 79 -4.46 16.57 -10.63
CA GLY A 79 -4.83 16.49 -9.21
C GLY A 79 -5.08 15.05 -8.76
N PRO A 80 -5.10 14.81 -7.43
CA PRO A 80 -5.42 13.50 -6.86
C PRO A 80 -6.93 13.22 -6.90
N VAL A 81 -7.30 11.93 -7.00
CA VAL A 81 -8.68 11.44 -6.82
C VAL A 81 -9.03 11.23 -5.34
N LEU A 82 -8.02 11.04 -4.48
CA LEU A 82 -8.17 10.98 -3.04
C LEU A 82 -7.00 11.70 -2.36
N THR A 83 -7.30 12.59 -1.40
CA THR A 83 -6.31 13.36 -0.66
C THR A 83 -6.82 13.71 0.74
N SER A 84 -6.05 14.48 1.50
CA SER A 84 -6.45 15.00 2.81
C SER A 84 -7.82 15.68 2.78
N SER A 85 -8.50 15.67 3.91
CA SER A 85 -9.84 16.21 4.08
C SER A 85 -10.01 16.82 5.48
N LEU A 86 -11.17 17.39 5.77
CA LEU A 86 -11.47 17.96 7.09
C LEU A 86 -11.22 16.96 8.24
N SER A 87 -11.56 15.69 8.05
CA SER A 87 -11.43 14.65 9.08
C SER A 87 -10.13 13.84 8.98
N GLU A 88 -9.41 13.94 7.88
CA GLU A 88 -8.10 13.32 7.63
C GLU A 88 -7.15 14.41 7.11
N PRO A 89 -6.67 15.31 8.00
CA PRO A 89 -6.03 16.55 7.58
C PRO A 89 -4.57 16.40 7.15
N TYR A 90 -3.97 15.24 7.39
CA TYR A 90 -2.54 15.01 7.14
C TYR A 90 -2.31 14.30 5.80
N LEU A 91 -1.48 13.26 5.79
CA LEU A 91 -1.19 12.50 4.59
C LEU A 91 -2.33 11.53 4.22
N VAL A 92 -2.52 11.30 2.91
CA VAL A 92 -3.37 10.23 2.35
C VAL A 92 -2.60 9.60 1.21
N VAL A 93 -2.29 8.29 1.31
CA VAL A 93 -1.40 7.60 0.37
C VAL A 93 -1.60 6.07 0.40
N ASP A 94 -0.84 5.29 -0.34
CA ASP A 94 -0.82 3.83 -0.36
C ASP A 94 -2.18 3.19 -0.74
N GLY A 95 -2.85 3.77 -1.74
CA GLY A 95 -4.13 3.24 -2.19
C GLY A 95 -4.01 1.88 -2.87
N PHE A 96 -4.70 0.88 -2.34
CA PHE A 96 -4.91 -0.43 -2.94
C PHE A 96 -6.37 -0.61 -3.31
N VAL A 97 -6.65 -0.92 -4.58
CA VAL A 97 -8.02 -0.93 -5.11
C VAL A 97 -8.39 -2.30 -5.68
N LYS A 98 -9.59 -2.74 -5.35
CA LYS A 98 -10.27 -3.89 -5.98
C LYS A 98 -11.70 -3.51 -6.33
N ASN A 99 -12.27 -4.19 -7.32
CA ASN A 99 -13.70 -4.15 -7.60
C ASN A 99 -14.34 -5.46 -7.13
N TYR A 100 -15.37 -5.36 -6.30
CA TYR A 100 -16.18 -6.46 -5.86
C TYR A 100 -17.66 -6.11 -6.12
N ASP A 101 -18.33 -6.96 -6.88
CA ASP A 101 -19.76 -6.85 -7.19
C ASP A 101 -20.15 -5.48 -7.79
N GLY A 102 -19.26 -4.90 -8.61
CA GLY A 102 -19.46 -3.62 -9.29
C GLY A 102 -19.07 -2.38 -8.48
N ILE A 103 -18.73 -2.53 -7.21
CA ILE A 103 -18.26 -1.44 -6.34
C ILE A 103 -16.74 -1.47 -6.25
N PHE A 104 -16.11 -0.32 -6.44
CA PHE A 104 -14.69 -0.15 -6.19
C PHE A 104 -14.45 0.10 -4.70
N HIS A 105 -13.53 -0.65 -4.11
CA HIS A 105 -13.06 -0.53 -2.75
C HIS A 105 -11.61 -0.09 -2.77
N MET A 106 -11.28 0.99 -2.07
CA MET A 106 -9.91 1.44 -1.85
C MET A 106 -9.57 1.33 -0.38
N TRP A 107 -8.54 0.56 -0.07
CA TRP A 107 -7.87 0.59 1.23
C TRP A 107 -6.65 1.50 1.07
N TYR A 108 -6.52 2.48 1.94
CA TYR A 108 -5.48 3.50 1.88
C TYR A 108 -4.97 3.82 3.28
N ILE A 109 -3.86 4.49 3.39
CA ILE A 109 -3.44 5.03 4.68
C ILE A 109 -3.73 6.52 4.78
N TYR A 110 -4.12 6.93 5.97
CA TYR A 110 -4.27 8.35 6.33
C TYR A 110 -3.46 8.66 7.59
N GLY A 111 -2.84 9.84 7.61
CA GLY A 111 -2.12 10.33 8.77
C GLY A 111 -3.06 10.70 9.91
N THR A 112 -2.69 10.31 11.11
CA THR A 112 -3.39 10.68 12.34
C THR A 112 -2.63 11.74 13.13
N ASP A 113 -1.30 11.80 12.96
CA ASP A 113 -0.46 12.76 13.67
C ASP A 113 0.90 12.96 12.98
N TRP A 114 1.52 14.11 13.29
CA TRP A 114 2.94 14.39 13.09
C TRP A 114 3.55 14.71 14.44
N THR A 115 4.40 13.86 14.96
CA THR A 115 5.02 13.98 16.27
C THR A 115 6.49 14.32 16.16
N GLN A 116 6.93 15.37 16.84
CA GLN A 116 8.32 15.75 16.99
C GLN A 116 8.77 15.43 18.42
N ILE A 117 9.73 14.51 18.59
CA ILE A 117 10.21 14.07 19.91
C ILE A 117 10.92 15.23 20.63
N ASP A 118 11.74 15.94 19.90
CA ASP A 118 12.42 17.16 20.35
C ASP A 118 12.57 18.17 19.21
N LYS A 119 12.94 19.41 19.51
CA LYS A 119 13.05 20.50 18.52
C LYS A 119 14.09 20.28 17.42
N SER A 120 15.00 19.34 17.62
CA SER A 120 16.09 19.02 16.69
C SER A 120 15.80 17.79 15.84
N SER A 121 14.83 16.97 16.23
CA SER A 121 14.44 15.77 15.50
C SER A 121 13.50 16.10 14.32
N GLU A 122 13.60 15.32 13.26
CA GLU A 122 12.61 15.35 12.17
C GLU A 122 11.25 14.84 12.69
N PRO A 123 10.13 15.51 12.34
CA PRO A 123 8.81 15.02 12.70
C PRO A 123 8.54 13.66 12.11
N GLU A 124 8.12 12.72 12.96
CA GLU A 124 7.65 11.41 12.55
C GLU A 124 6.12 11.40 12.40
N ARG A 125 5.64 10.63 11.46
CA ARG A 125 4.22 10.53 11.15
C ARG A 125 3.64 9.23 11.65
N THR A 126 2.45 9.30 12.24
CA THR A 126 1.61 8.14 12.56
C THR A 126 0.46 8.05 11.55
N TYR A 127 0.18 6.86 11.06
CA TYR A 127 -0.84 6.64 10.04
C TYR A 127 -1.53 5.29 10.21
N LYS A 128 -2.79 5.23 9.77
CA LYS A 128 -3.69 4.09 9.91
C LYS A 128 -4.32 3.72 8.59
N ILE A 129 -4.82 2.50 8.50
CA ILE A 129 -5.56 2.03 7.32
C ILE A 129 -7.01 2.50 7.41
N GLY A 130 -7.45 3.19 6.37
CA GLY A 130 -8.81 3.59 6.10
C GLY A 130 -9.40 2.87 4.90
N HIS A 131 -10.70 3.07 4.67
CA HIS A 131 -11.44 2.50 3.56
C HIS A 131 -12.31 3.56 2.88
N ALA A 132 -12.39 3.49 1.57
CA ALA A 132 -13.29 4.29 0.74
C ALA A 132 -13.94 3.43 -0.33
N ILE A 133 -15.13 3.82 -0.76
CA ILE A 133 -15.88 3.17 -1.85
C ILE A 133 -16.14 4.14 -2.99
N SER A 134 -16.31 3.60 -4.19
CA SER A 134 -16.64 4.35 -5.39
C SER A 134 -17.44 3.49 -6.36
N GLU A 135 -18.36 4.10 -7.10
CA GLU A 135 -19.10 3.45 -8.18
C GLU A 135 -18.36 3.49 -9.52
N ASP A 136 -17.44 4.45 -9.69
CA ASP A 136 -16.75 4.72 -10.95
C ASP A 136 -15.20 4.60 -10.86
N GLY A 137 -14.66 4.37 -9.65
CA GLY A 137 -13.21 4.32 -9.40
C GLY A 137 -12.52 5.70 -9.44
N ILE A 138 -13.28 6.79 -9.53
CA ILE A 138 -12.79 8.18 -9.63
C ILE A 138 -13.27 9.03 -8.47
N ASN A 139 -14.56 8.96 -8.17
CA ASN A 139 -15.21 9.72 -7.12
C ASN A 139 -15.35 8.83 -5.87
N TRP A 140 -14.62 9.16 -4.80
CA TRP A 140 -14.47 8.31 -3.63
C TRP A 140 -15.21 8.85 -2.42
N LYS A 141 -15.92 7.96 -1.71
CA LYS A 141 -16.54 8.23 -0.41
C LYS A 141 -15.76 7.52 0.68
N LYS A 142 -15.07 8.28 1.53
CA LYS A 142 -14.31 7.79 2.68
C LYS A 142 -15.23 7.37 3.83
N GLU A 143 -14.87 6.29 4.54
CA GLU A 143 -15.56 5.89 5.77
C GLU A 143 -15.12 6.68 7.01
N LEU A 144 -13.97 7.37 6.94
CA LEU A 144 -13.42 8.24 7.99
C LEU A 144 -13.22 7.53 9.35
N LYS A 145 -12.78 6.29 9.31
CA LYS A 145 -12.47 5.48 10.50
C LYS A 145 -11.26 4.59 10.28
N GLN A 146 -10.54 4.27 11.34
CA GLN A 146 -9.54 3.20 11.35
C GLN A 146 -10.27 1.85 11.25
N ILE A 147 -9.84 0.99 10.33
CA ILE A 147 -10.49 -0.31 10.11
C ILE A 147 -9.72 -1.49 10.70
N ILE A 148 -8.44 -1.33 10.99
CA ILE A 148 -7.57 -2.35 11.59
C ILE A 148 -7.13 -1.86 12.97
N SER A 149 -7.40 -2.65 14.02
CA SER A 149 -6.97 -2.34 15.39
C SER A 149 -5.44 -2.36 15.53
N ASP A 150 -4.92 -1.56 16.44
CA ASP A 150 -3.50 -1.56 16.79
C ASP A 150 -3.14 -2.83 17.60
N SER A 151 -1.93 -3.36 17.41
CA SER A 151 -1.36 -4.45 18.21
C SER A 151 -0.17 -3.99 19.06
N ILE A 152 0.39 -2.83 18.77
CA ILE A 152 1.47 -2.19 19.52
C ILE A 152 1.15 -0.71 19.75
N GLU A 153 1.79 -0.12 20.74
CA GLU A 153 1.67 1.30 21.02
C GLU A 153 2.31 2.13 19.90
N TYR A 154 1.71 3.27 19.55
CA TYR A 154 2.16 4.16 18.46
C TYR A 154 2.37 3.41 17.13
N GLU A 155 1.46 2.52 16.79
CA GLU A 155 1.54 1.74 15.57
C GLU A 155 1.29 2.59 14.32
N CYS A 156 2.13 2.38 13.31
CA CYS A 156 1.89 2.79 11.93
C CYS A 156 1.48 1.57 11.09
N GLN A 157 0.45 1.72 10.24
CA GLN A 157 -0.05 0.67 9.33
C GLN A 157 0.08 1.15 7.90
N ALA A 158 0.67 0.35 7.00
CA ALA A 158 0.98 0.76 5.64
C ALA A 158 0.70 -0.33 4.61
N LEU A 159 0.52 0.09 3.36
CA LEU A 159 0.44 -0.76 2.18
C LEU A 159 -0.49 -1.97 2.36
N PRO A 160 -1.78 -1.73 2.65
CA PRO A 160 -2.76 -2.80 2.68
C PRO A 160 -2.89 -3.45 1.29
N THR A 161 -3.04 -4.76 1.28
CA THR A 161 -3.35 -5.53 0.07
C THR A 161 -4.44 -6.53 0.40
N VAL A 162 -5.49 -6.60 -0.42
CA VAL A 162 -6.69 -7.40 -0.16
C VAL A 162 -6.93 -8.40 -1.27
N ILE A 163 -7.21 -9.64 -0.89
CA ILE A 163 -7.58 -10.71 -1.80
C ILE A 163 -8.80 -11.46 -1.27
N LYS A 164 -9.71 -11.85 -2.16
CA LYS A 164 -10.81 -12.75 -1.82
C LYS A 164 -10.40 -14.20 -2.06
N ILE A 165 -10.46 -15.04 -1.04
CA ILE A 165 -10.19 -16.47 -1.14
C ILE A 165 -11.43 -17.21 -0.65
N LYS A 166 -12.01 -18.06 -1.50
CA LYS A 166 -13.33 -18.66 -1.23
C LYS A 166 -14.36 -17.56 -0.94
N ASN A 167 -14.97 -17.58 0.23
CA ASN A 167 -16.02 -16.62 0.63
C ASN A 167 -15.55 -15.58 1.63
N ARG A 168 -14.21 -15.40 1.79
CA ARG A 168 -13.63 -14.50 2.79
C ARG A 168 -12.61 -13.56 2.15
N TYR A 169 -12.54 -12.33 2.68
CA TYR A 169 -11.56 -11.33 2.29
C TYR A 169 -10.39 -11.38 3.26
N HIS A 170 -9.18 -11.34 2.73
CA HIS A 170 -7.94 -11.41 3.47
C HIS A 170 -7.13 -10.16 3.18
N MET A 171 -6.72 -9.46 4.21
CA MET A 171 -5.86 -8.29 4.13
C MET A 171 -4.51 -8.62 4.73
N TYR A 172 -3.47 -8.32 3.98
CA TYR A 172 -2.10 -8.25 4.47
C TYR A 172 -1.66 -6.80 4.44
N PHE A 173 -0.89 -6.38 5.42
CA PHE A 173 -0.42 -5.01 5.53
C PHE A 173 0.92 -4.97 6.26
N ALA A 174 1.67 -3.89 6.11
CA ALA A 174 2.87 -3.68 6.91
C ALA A 174 2.52 -2.87 8.15
N TYR A 175 3.10 -3.21 9.31
CA TYR A 175 2.98 -2.39 10.52
C TYR A 175 4.32 -2.24 11.22
N ARG A 176 4.50 -1.13 11.96
CA ARG A 176 5.73 -0.79 12.69
C ARG A 176 5.45 0.17 13.84
N GLY A 177 6.39 0.32 14.75
CA GLY A 177 6.39 1.45 15.69
C GLY A 177 6.62 2.79 14.97
N THR A 178 6.06 3.88 15.48
CA THR A 178 6.27 5.22 14.91
C THR A 178 7.73 5.66 15.04
N PHE A 179 8.36 5.37 16.17
CA PHE A 179 9.69 5.88 16.50
C PHE A 179 10.77 4.82 16.37
N ASP A 180 11.98 5.26 16.01
CA ASP A 180 13.23 4.47 15.96
C ASP A 180 13.16 3.17 15.13
N PHE A 181 12.20 3.06 14.23
CA PHE A 181 11.97 1.85 13.45
C PHE A 181 13.08 1.53 12.42
N ARG A 182 13.96 2.48 12.16
CA ARG A 182 15.11 2.29 11.25
C ARG A 182 16.31 1.67 11.93
N ASN A 183 16.46 1.88 13.25
CA ASN A 183 17.63 1.46 14.01
C ASN A 183 17.29 0.35 15.03
N ASN A 184 16.03 0.16 15.37
CA ASN A 184 15.55 -0.83 16.33
C ASN A 184 14.66 -1.87 15.63
N SER A 185 15.16 -3.09 15.49
CA SER A 185 14.42 -4.17 14.84
C SER A 185 13.10 -4.54 15.53
N ASN A 186 12.95 -4.26 16.82
CA ASN A 186 11.68 -4.49 17.52
C ASN A 186 10.57 -3.54 17.02
N ASN A 187 10.94 -2.34 16.62
CA ASN A 187 10.05 -1.33 16.05
C ASN A 187 9.99 -1.36 14.52
N ALA A 188 10.82 -2.21 13.88
CA ALA A 188 10.87 -2.34 12.42
C ALA A 188 9.58 -2.94 11.85
N TYR A 189 9.41 -2.82 10.55
CA TYR A 189 8.25 -3.35 9.85
C TYR A 189 8.11 -4.86 10.00
N LYS A 190 6.87 -5.26 10.23
CA LYS A 190 6.37 -6.63 10.21
C LYS A 190 5.15 -6.69 9.29
N ILE A 191 4.82 -7.87 8.81
CA ILE A 191 3.58 -8.09 8.05
C ILE A 191 2.48 -8.48 9.04
N GLY A 192 1.38 -7.74 9.00
CA GLY A 192 0.16 -8.03 9.73
C GLY A 192 -0.87 -8.69 8.84
N TYR A 193 -1.85 -9.32 9.47
CA TYR A 193 -2.94 -10.00 8.80
C TYR A 193 -4.28 -9.70 9.45
N ALA A 194 -5.30 -9.51 8.61
CA ALA A 194 -6.68 -9.40 9.02
C ALA A 194 -7.60 -10.09 8.01
N TYR A 195 -8.80 -10.43 8.42
CA TYR A 195 -9.82 -10.98 7.55
C TYR A 195 -11.19 -10.34 7.79
N SER A 196 -12.04 -10.42 6.77
CA SER A 196 -13.41 -9.92 6.79
C SER A 196 -14.32 -10.82 5.97
N ASP A 197 -15.57 -10.96 6.38
CA ASP A 197 -16.61 -11.64 5.62
C ASP A 197 -17.49 -10.64 4.84
N ASP A 198 -17.42 -9.34 5.15
CA ASP A 198 -18.33 -8.29 4.66
C ASP A 198 -17.64 -7.03 4.10
N LEU A 199 -16.27 -6.97 4.10
CA LEU A 199 -15.42 -5.82 3.74
C LEU A 199 -15.53 -4.62 4.69
N ILE A 200 -16.38 -4.67 5.71
CA ILE A 200 -16.68 -3.58 6.64
C ILE A 200 -16.04 -3.83 7.99
N THR A 201 -16.21 -5.07 8.48
CA THR A 201 -15.70 -5.51 9.78
C THR A 201 -14.48 -6.36 9.58
N TRP A 202 -13.32 -5.87 10.03
CA TRP A 202 -12.05 -6.57 9.92
C TRP A 202 -11.61 -7.11 11.26
N ILE A 203 -11.21 -8.38 11.28
CA ILE A 203 -10.67 -9.06 12.45
C ILE A 203 -9.19 -9.27 12.23
N ARG A 204 -8.35 -8.59 13.03
CA ARG A 204 -6.90 -8.74 13.01
C ARG A 204 -6.48 -10.03 13.70
N ASP A 205 -5.61 -10.82 13.06
CA ASP A 205 -5.08 -12.08 13.58
C ASP A 205 -3.67 -12.33 13.02
N ASP A 206 -2.70 -11.58 13.53
CA ASP A 206 -1.31 -11.63 13.03
C ASP A 206 -0.67 -13.02 13.20
N GLN A 207 -1.23 -13.91 14.04
CA GLN A 207 -0.74 -15.28 14.17
C GLN A 207 -1.00 -16.13 12.91
N LYS A 208 -1.95 -15.70 12.08
CA LYS A 208 -2.29 -16.34 10.80
C LYS A 208 -1.66 -15.71 9.57
N VAL A 209 -0.68 -14.83 9.75
CA VAL A 209 0.00 -14.17 8.62
C VAL A 209 0.69 -15.17 7.67
N GLY A 210 1.12 -16.32 8.18
CA GLY A 210 1.68 -17.43 7.39
C GLY A 210 3.11 -17.21 6.88
N ILE A 211 3.76 -16.11 7.26
CA ILE A 211 5.15 -15.79 6.97
C ILE A 211 5.79 -15.14 8.18
N GLU A 212 7.05 -15.48 8.47
CA GLU A 212 7.82 -14.97 9.61
C GLU A 212 9.19 -14.50 9.15
N LEU A 213 9.85 -13.68 9.96
CA LEU A 213 11.23 -13.28 9.76
C LEU A 213 12.13 -14.52 9.68
N SER A 214 13.05 -14.52 8.74
CA SER A 214 14.10 -15.55 8.69
C SER A 214 15.02 -15.42 9.90
N LYS A 215 15.63 -16.53 10.32
CA LYS A 215 16.61 -16.52 11.43
C LYS A 215 17.83 -15.66 11.11
N GLU A 216 18.22 -15.64 9.85
CA GLU A 216 19.35 -14.88 9.32
C GLU A 216 19.09 -14.52 7.86
N GLY A 217 19.87 -13.57 7.31
CA GLY A 217 19.78 -13.20 5.91
C GLY A 217 19.01 -11.91 5.68
N TRP A 218 18.55 -11.74 4.44
CA TRP A 218 18.04 -10.48 3.90
C TRP A 218 16.69 -10.03 4.45
N ASP A 219 15.92 -10.89 5.09
CA ASP A 219 14.60 -10.62 5.70
C ASP A 219 14.53 -11.00 7.19
N SER A 220 15.68 -11.04 7.86
CA SER A 220 15.79 -11.45 9.27
C SER A 220 15.47 -10.36 10.29
N GLN A 221 15.42 -9.09 9.88
CA GLN A 221 15.19 -7.95 10.78
C GLN A 221 13.89 -7.22 10.46
N MET A 222 13.43 -7.31 9.22
CA MET A 222 12.26 -6.58 8.73
C MET A 222 11.62 -7.30 7.56
N MET A 223 10.30 -7.30 7.53
CA MET A 223 9.49 -7.59 6.34
C MET A 223 8.46 -6.49 6.16
N SER A 224 8.35 -5.96 4.95
CA SER A 224 7.46 -4.83 4.66
C SER A 224 6.81 -4.92 3.28
N TYR A 225 5.79 -4.13 3.09
CA TYR A 225 5.16 -3.86 1.80
C TYR A 225 4.64 -5.11 1.09
N PRO A 226 3.79 -5.91 1.77
CA PRO A 226 3.22 -7.10 1.17
C PRO A 226 2.34 -6.72 -0.02
N HIS A 227 2.44 -7.49 -1.11
CA HIS A 227 1.52 -7.42 -2.23
C HIS A 227 1.04 -8.82 -2.59
N VAL A 228 -0.22 -9.10 -2.31
CA VAL A 228 -0.83 -10.42 -2.54
C VAL A 228 -1.61 -10.41 -3.84
N PHE A 229 -1.40 -11.45 -4.65
CA PHE A 229 -2.06 -11.60 -5.94
C PHE A 229 -2.24 -13.07 -6.32
N GLU A 230 -3.18 -13.32 -7.21
CA GLU A 230 -3.43 -14.63 -7.80
C GLU A 230 -2.80 -14.71 -9.19
N CYS A 231 -2.15 -15.85 -9.48
CA CYS A 231 -1.62 -16.16 -10.80
C CYS A 231 -1.65 -17.67 -11.03
N ASP A 232 -2.28 -18.11 -12.14
CA ASP A 232 -2.40 -19.53 -12.53
C ASP A 232 -2.87 -20.40 -11.33
N ASP A 233 -3.99 -20.03 -10.71
CA ASP A 233 -4.64 -20.71 -9.56
C ASP A 233 -3.78 -20.80 -8.28
N ASN A 234 -2.69 -20.06 -8.23
CA ASN A 234 -1.85 -19.94 -7.04
C ASN A 234 -1.91 -18.52 -6.46
N ILE A 235 -1.80 -18.42 -5.15
CA ILE A 235 -1.72 -17.17 -4.44
C ILE A 235 -0.28 -16.92 -4.04
N TYR A 236 0.20 -15.75 -4.38
CA TYR A 236 1.56 -15.29 -4.13
C TYR A 236 1.56 -14.01 -3.31
N MET A 237 2.64 -13.79 -2.58
CA MET A 237 2.96 -12.53 -1.89
C MET A 237 4.36 -12.07 -2.30
N LEU A 238 4.47 -10.87 -2.82
CA LEU A 238 5.73 -10.13 -2.90
C LEU A 238 5.92 -9.33 -1.61
N TYR A 239 7.14 -9.25 -1.11
CA TYR A 239 7.45 -8.45 0.09
C TYR A 239 8.90 -7.97 0.07
N ASN A 240 9.18 -6.89 0.76
CA ASN A 240 10.53 -6.38 0.95
C ASN A 240 11.12 -6.87 2.27
N GLY A 241 12.41 -7.15 2.28
CA GLY A 241 13.17 -7.51 3.47
C GLY A 241 13.87 -6.32 4.13
N ASN A 242 15.01 -6.58 4.75
CA ASN A 242 15.81 -5.62 5.50
C ASN A 242 16.11 -4.35 4.71
N THR A 243 16.19 -3.21 5.42
CA THR A 243 16.51 -1.91 4.81
C THR A 243 15.56 -1.55 3.66
N PHE A 244 14.25 -1.83 3.84
CA PHE A 244 13.17 -1.48 2.91
C PHE A 244 13.33 -2.09 1.50
N GLY A 245 13.94 -3.26 1.40
CA GLY A 245 14.17 -3.94 0.12
C GLY A 245 15.41 -3.46 -0.64
N LYS A 246 16.41 -2.93 0.07
CA LYS A 246 17.71 -2.54 -0.55
C LYS A 246 18.31 -3.67 -1.39
N ASP A 247 18.16 -4.92 -0.94
CA ASP A 247 18.70 -6.11 -1.59
C ASP A 247 17.69 -6.79 -2.53
N GLY A 248 16.54 -6.15 -2.77
CA GLY A 248 15.46 -6.66 -3.61
C GLY A 248 14.20 -7.02 -2.84
N PHE A 249 13.41 -7.93 -3.40
CA PHE A 249 12.16 -8.39 -2.82
C PHE A 249 12.06 -9.92 -2.86
N GLY A 250 11.26 -10.48 -1.94
CA GLY A 250 10.95 -11.90 -1.87
C GLY A 250 9.64 -12.26 -2.51
N LEU A 251 9.49 -13.53 -2.85
CA LEU A 251 8.25 -14.13 -3.33
C LEU A 251 7.91 -15.31 -2.43
N ALA A 252 6.78 -15.24 -1.75
CA ALA A 252 6.16 -16.35 -1.06
C ALA A 252 4.98 -16.90 -1.87
N ARG A 253 4.69 -18.20 -1.74
CA ARG A 253 3.51 -18.85 -2.32
C ARG A 253 2.70 -19.49 -1.20
N LEU A 254 1.40 -19.29 -1.21
CA LEU A 254 0.49 -19.96 -0.29
C LEU A 254 0.48 -21.47 -0.60
N LYS A 255 0.82 -22.32 0.39
CA LYS A 255 0.90 -23.77 0.23
C LYS A 255 -0.44 -24.45 0.43
N THR A 256 -1.18 -24.07 1.46
CA THR A 256 -2.49 -24.62 1.80
C THR A 256 -3.38 -23.52 2.37
N TYR A 257 -4.65 -23.60 2.06
CA TYR A 257 -5.67 -22.77 2.67
C TYR A 257 -6.60 -23.67 3.48
N GLU A 258 -6.43 -23.70 4.80
CA GLU A 258 -7.32 -24.40 5.72
C GLU A 258 -8.50 -23.51 6.15
#